data_b4b5d2c3a95e2bcfe22db7d5153b7c13
#
_entry.id   b4b5d2c3a95e2bcfe22db7d5153b7c13
#
_cell.length_a   1.000
_cell.length_b   1.000
_cell.length_c   1.000
_cell.angle_alpha   90.00
_cell.angle_beta   90.00
_cell.angle_gamma   90.00
#
_symmetry.space_group_name_H-M   'P 1'
#
loop_
_entity.id
_entity.type
_entity.pdbx_description
1 polymer ?
#
loop_
_entity_poly.entity_id
_entity_poly.type
_entity_poly.pdbx_seq_one_letter_code
_entity_poly.pdbx_strand_id
1 'polypeptide(L)'
;MTRSLEESLSFFKDKVSDCIKTGKSISVTTHLDCDGLTSGSIITKALIRAGANCTVRTSKEFSKKIVESFKTDSRDFHIVTDLGGGFAKDLNEAVGDNWIVLDHHQISEEEKENQNVINAWNYGIDGGSEICAGGMAYLASVALDEKNSDLSAIAVVSALGDRQDQGERKSFVGKNFEIANIAKEEGLVEIDLDLLLVGRETRPLADALAFTSQPFIEGLTWNRDTCFSLLNSSGIQLKDEGRWRVPAELNEEEKRQVIEAITKFTSEKNSTEIASELIGYTYTFPREDKLSFLRDGREFSTMLNSCGRINRSGVGMAVCMGDRNKILREAETILTDYRKMIKEYMNILSNERWRISESETCVMVNGEDIVPETMTGTISSLIAGSPKNIGKIIILRTKGEENTIKFSSRKSFSCKSDINLSELMRKGAEKFNGIGGGHNAAAGAKITKDKLDEFLNYLEVNVVNVPNTN
;
A
#
# COMPACT_ATOMS: atom_id res chain seq x y z
N MET A 1 -14.94 -11.64 28.73
CA MET A 1 -15.58 -12.00 27.46
C MET A 1 -15.12 -10.98 26.43
N THR A 2 -14.50 -11.41 25.37
CA THR A 2 -14.14 -10.56 24.24
C THR A 2 -15.42 -10.06 23.58
N ARG A 3 -15.55 -8.73 23.38
CA ARG A 3 -16.68 -8.11 22.66
C ARG A 3 -16.72 -8.62 21.21
N SER A 4 -17.91 -8.68 20.63
CA SER A 4 -18.05 -8.84 19.17
C SER A 4 -17.56 -7.57 18.45
N LEU A 5 -17.38 -7.65 17.13
CA LEU A 5 -17.05 -6.48 16.32
C LEU A 5 -18.15 -5.41 16.44
N GLU A 6 -19.41 -5.82 16.36
CA GLU A 6 -20.57 -4.92 16.47
C GLU A 6 -20.62 -4.20 17.82
N GLU A 7 -20.37 -4.93 18.93
CA GLU A 7 -20.28 -4.35 20.27
C GLU A 7 -19.12 -3.34 20.39
N SER A 8 -17.99 -3.63 19.74
CA SER A 8 -16.83 -2.73 19.75
C SER A 8 -17.05 -1.49 18.88
N LEU A 9 -17.76 -1.62 17.76
CA LEU A 9 -18.18 -0.49 16.94
C LEU A 9 -19.23 0.38 17.66
N SER A 10 -20.15 -0.24 18.44
CA SER A 10 -21.08 0.51 19.29
C SER A 10 -20.34 1.26 20.39
N PHE A 11 -19.33 0.65 21.00
CA PHE A 11 -18.48 1.31 21.99
C PHE A 11 -17.71 2.52 21.40
N PHE A 12 -17.17 2.37 20.17
CA PHE A 12 -16.58 3.50 19.43
C PHE A 12 -17.58 4.64 19.26
N LYS A 13 -18.78 4.32 18.75
CA LYS A 13 -19.88 5.29 18.57
C LYS A 13 -20.19 6.04 19.87
N ASP A 14 -20.33 5.31 20.98
CA ASP A 14 -20.71 5.90 22.26
C ASP A 14 -19.63 6.87 22.77
N LYS A 15 -18.35 6.46 22.74
CA LYS A 15 -17.23 7.33 23.13
C LYS A 15 -17.13 8.59 22.26
N VAL A 16 -17.20 8.43 20.94
CA VAL A 16 -17.10 9.56 20.00
C VAL A 16 -18.32 10.49 20.15
N SER A 17 -19.53 9.94 20.29
CA SER A 17 -20.75 10.73 20.50
C SER A 17 -20.73 11.50 21.81
N ASP A 18 -20.17 10.93 22.87
CA ASP A 18 -19.97 11.64 24.15
C ASP A 18 -18.98 12.81 24.00
N CYS A 19 -17.86 12.58 23.30
CA CYS A 19 -16.92 13.67 23.00
C CYS A 19 -17.59 14.81 22.24
N ILE A 20 -18.40 14.52 21.23
CA ILE A 20 -19.11 15.53 20.44
C ILE A 20 -20.11 16.27 21.30
N LYS A 21 -20.96 15.57 22.07
CA LYS A 21 -21.98 16.15 22.96
C LYS A 21 -21.38 17.05 24.03
N THR A 22 -20.20 16.68 24.53
CA THR A 22 -19.51 17.44 25.59
C THR A 22 -18.57 18.55 25.05
N GLY A 23 -18.51 18.69 23.70
CA GLY A 23 -17.69 19.72 23.04
C GLY A 23 -16.18 19.43 23.08
N LYS A 24 -15.78 18.18 23.38
CA LYS A 24 -14.37 17.78 23.39
C LYS A 24 -13.78 17.81 21.98
N SER A 25 -12.52 18.19 21.90
CA SER A 25 -11.74 18.17 20.67
C SER A 25 -11.12 16.81 20.42
N ILE A 26 -11.11 16.37 19.15
CA ILE A 26 -10.64 15.04 18.73
C ILE A 26 -9.42 15.18 17.83
N SER A 27 -8.34 14.44 18.10
CA SER A 27 -7.25 14.26 17.16
C SER A 27 -7.34 12.90 16.46
N VAL A 28 -7.09 12.88 15.16
CA VAL A 28 -6.91 11.65 14.37
C VAL A 28 -5.43 11.54 14.00
N THR A 29 -4.79 10.44 14.35
CA THR A 29 -3.41 10.13 13.93
C THR A 29 -3.44 8.89 13.06
N THR A 30 -2.87 8.97 11.85
CA THR A 30 -2.92 7.89 10.87
C THR A 30 -1.58 7.67 10.18
N HIS A 31 -1.42 6.55 9.48
CA HIS A 31 -0.22 6.27 8.68
C HIS A 31 -0.16 7.14 7.42
N LEU A 32 1.01 7.22 6.81
CA LEU A 32 1.23 8.08 5.64
C LEU A 32 0.99 7.40 4.28
N ASP A 33 0.78 6.09 4.23
CA ASP A 33 0.49 5.38 2.97
C ASP A 33 -0.99 5.44 2.58
N CYS A 34 -1.37 4.73 1.52
CA CYS A 34 -2.73 4.78 1.02
C CYS A 34 -3.76 4.34 2.06
N ASP A 35 -3.51 3.24 2.79
CA ASP A 35 -4.43 2.72 3.79
C ASP A 35 -4.59 3.70 4.96
N GLY A 36 -3.49 4.26 5.45
CA GLY A 36 -3.52 5.31 6.46
C GLY A 36 -4.23 6.58 5.98
N LEU A 37 -3.92 7.10 4.80
CA LEU A 37 -4.55 8.32 4.28
C LEU A 37 -6.06 8.15 4.09
N THR A 38 -6.49 6.99 3.60
CA THR A 38 -7.92 6.69 3.41
C THR A 38 -8.64 6.46 4.73
N SER A 39 -8.09 5.65 5.64
CA SER A 39 -8.70 5.40 6.96
C SER A 39 -8.81 6.68 7.79
N GLY A 40 -7.74 7.49 7.84
CA GLY A 40 -7.76 8.79 8.48
C GLY A 40 -8.77 9.75 7.86
N SER A 41 -8.92 9.76 6.52
CA SER A 41 -9.89 10.59 5.81
C SER A 41 -11.33 10.15 6.07
N ILE A 42 -11.60 8.84 6.09
CA ILE A 42 -12.92 8.27 6.40
C ILE A 42 -13.37 8.71 7.79
N ILE A 43 -12.55 8.50 8.81
CA ILE A 43 -12.87 8.91 10.19
C ILE A 43 -13.01 10.43 10.30
N THR A 44 -12.08 11.19 9.73
CA THR A 44 -12.15 12.66 9.78
C THR A 44 -13.43 13.20 9.13
N LYS A 45 -13.82 12.64 7.96
CA LYS A 45 -15.04 13.05 7.27
C LYS A 45 -16.30 12.69 8.07
N ALA A 46 -16.33 11.50 8.67
CA ALA A 46 -17.43 11.08 9.55
C ALA A 46 -17.54 11.99 10.80
N LEU A 47 -16.41 12.35 11.43
CA LEU A 47 -16.36 13.27 12.56
C LEU A 47 -16.86 14.68 12.19
N ILE A 48 -16.42 15.23 11.05
CA ILE A 48 -16.89 16.54 10.55
C ILE A 48 -18.39 16.51 10.29
N ARG A 49 -18.92 15.46 9.66
CA ARG A 49 -20.38 15.29 9.42
C ARG A 49 -21.18 15.23 10.73
N ALA A 50 -20.58 14.61 11.77
CA ALA A 50 -21.19 14.54 13.10
C ALA A 50 -21.05 15.84 13.91
N GLY A 51 -20.39 16.88 13.37
CA GLY A 51 -20.18 18.16 14.03
C GLY A 51 -19.03 18.20 15.04
N ALA A 52 -18.10 17.25 14.98
CA ALA A 52 -16.94 17.22 15.87
C ALA A 52 -15.92 18.33 15.55
N ASN A 53 -15.30 18.88 16.59
CA ASN A 53 -14.07 19.66 16.46
C ASN A 53 -12.89 18.71 16.35
N CYS A 54 -12.37 18.48 15.15
CA CYS A 54 -11.33 17.50 14.94
C CYS A 54 -10.15 18.04 14.11
N THR A 55 -8.98 17.42 14.33
CA THR A 55 -7.77 17.62 13.53
C THR A 55 -7.22 16.27 13.13
N VAL A 56 -6.48 16.20 12.02
CA VAL A 56 -5.83 14.99 11.55
C VAL A 56 -4.35 15.25 11.26
N ARG A 57 -3.52 14.26 11.60
CA ARG A 57 -2.09 14.23 11.28
C ARG A 57 -1.68 12.85 10.81
N THR A 58 -0.62 12.80 10.01
CA THR A 58 -0.02 11.55 9.55
C THR A 58 1.32 11.30 10.23
N SER A 59 1.68 10.03 10.40
CA SER A 59 2.98 9.59 10.91
C SER A 59 3.56 8.48 10.03
N LYS A 60 4.89 8.40 9.95
CA LYS A 60 5.61 7.33 9.25
C LYS A 60 5.61 6.01 10.01
N GLU A 61 5.54 6.08 11.32
CA GLU A 61 5.57 4.96 12.24
C GLU A 61 4.86 5.38 13.53
N PHE A 62 4.36 4.42 14.29
CA PHE A 62 3.88 4.69 15.64
C PHE A 62 4.96 4.32 16.64
N SER A 63 5.32 5.23 17.52
CA SER A 63 6.43 5.07 18.45
C SER A 63 6.11 5.72 19.79
N LYS A 64 6.88 5.37 20.82
CA LYS A 64 6.77 6.04 22.15
C LYS A 64 6.86 7.55 22.06
N LYS A 65 7.68 8.09 21.15
CA LYS A 65 7.78 9.53 20.90
C LYS A 65 6.44 10.14 20.43
N ILE A 66 5.71 9.43 19.56
CA ILE A 66 4.37 9.86 19.13
C ILE A 66 3.39 9.81 20.30
N VAL A 67 3.40 8.70 21.07
CA VAL A 67 2.55 8.57 22.27
C VAL A 67 2.84 9.69 23.30
N GLU A 68 4.11 9.96 23.57
CA GLU A 68 4.52 11.06 24.46
C GLU A 68 4.02 12.42 23.97
N SER A 69 3.93 12.62 22.65
CA SER A 69 3.38 13.86 22.10
C SER A 69 1.90 14.07 22.44
N PHE A 70 1.15 13.02 22.72
CA PHE A 70 -0.25 13.12 23.12
C PHE A 70 -0.42 13.76 24.52
N LYS A 71 0.57 13.59 25.42
CA LYS A 71 0.57 14.25 26.76
C LYS A 71 0.58 15.77 26.65
N THR A 72 1.18 16.31 25.60
CA THR A 72 1.29 17.75 25.35
C THR A 72 0.29 18.26 24.31
N ASP A 73 -0.45 17.36 23.67
CA ASP A 73 -1.51 17.72 22.73
C ASP A 73 -2.69 18.32 23.49
N SER A 74 -3.16 19.45 23.05
CA SER A 74 -4.32 20.13 23.65
C SER A 74 -5.67 19.45 23.31
N ARG A 75 -5.66 18.31 22.63
CA ARG A 75 -6.87 17.56 22.27
C ARG A 75 -7.32 16.68 23.42
N ASP A 76 -8.64 16.56 23.55
CA ASP A 76 -9.26 15.83 24.66
C ASP A 76 -9.39 14.33 24.39
N PHE A 77 -9.41 13.92 23.12
CA PHE A 77 -9.59 12.54 22.71
C PHE A 77 -8.75 12.21 21.46
N HIS A 78 -8.18 11.01 21.41
CA HIS A 78 -7.26 10.59 20.35
C HIS A 78 -7.77 9.33 19.63
N ILE A 79 -7.96 9.42 18.32
CA ILE A 79 -8.25 8.29 17.46
C ILE A 79 -6.98 7.97 16.65
N VAL A 80 -6.55 6.74 16.66
CA VAL A 80 -5.41 6.27 15.85
C VAL A 80 -5.93 5.27 14.84
N THR A 81 -5.56 5.42 13.56
CA THR A 81 -5.97 4.49 12.48
C THR A 81 -4.76 3.96 11.74
N ASP A 82 -4.81 2.68 11.36
CA ASP A 82 -3.74 1.99 10.59
C ASP A 82 -2.39 1.93 11.32
N LEU A 83 -2.41 2.17 12.61
CA LEU A 83 -1.23 2.20 13.49
C LEU A 83 -1.68 1.98 14.94
N GLY A 84 -0.73 1.67 15.80
CA GLY A 84 -0.90 1.82 17.25
C GLY A 84 -1.45 0.61 17.98
N GLY A 85 -1.86 -0.46 17.30
CA GLY A 85 -2.41 -1.66 17.94
C GLY A 85 -1.53 -2.26 19.02
N GLY A 86 -0.20 -2.14 18.92
CA GLY A 86 0.77 -2.64 19.89
C GLY A 86 1.20 -1.60 20.95
N PHE A 87 0.44 -0.53 21.20
CA PHE A 87 0.83 0.55 22.11
C PHE A 87 -0.24 0.89 23.16
N ALA A 88 -1.16 -0.03 23.44
CA ALA A 88 -2.27 0.22 24.35
C ALA A 88 -1.80 0.63 25.77
N LYS A 89 -0.76 -0.02 26.30
CA LYS A 89 -0.20 0.32 27.60
C LYS A 89 0.38 1.71 27.61
N ASP A 90 1.21 2.06 26.62
CA ASP A 90 1.84 3.39 26.52
C ASP A 90 0.77 4.49 26.34
N LEU A 91 -0.31 4.22 25.58
CA LEU A 91 -1.45 5.15 25.39
C LEU A 91 -2.22 5.35 26.70
N ASN A 92 -2.50 4.28 27.45
CA ASN A 92 -3.13 4.39 28.77
C ASN A 92 -2.30 5.23 29.76
N GLU A 93 -0.98 5.06 29.75
CA GLU A 93 -0.07 5.85 30.61
C GLU A 93 -0.01 7.33 30.16
N ALA A 94 -0.16 7.59 28.85
CA ALA A 94 -0.06 8.95 28.32
C ALA A 94 -1.34 9.78 28.50
N VAL A 95 -2.51 9.21 28.17
CA VAL A 95 -3.78 9.98 28.08
C VAL A 95 -4.96 9.28 28.77
N GLY A 96 -4.70 8.29 29.63
CA GLY A 96 -5.73 7.55 30.34
C GLY A 96 -6.64 6.78 29.39
N ASP A 97 -7.96 6.91 29.54
CA ASP A 97 -8.96 6.21 28.71
C ASP A 97 -9.45 7.07 27.51
N ASN A 98 -8.75 8.19 27.20
CA ASN A 98 -9.19 9.14 26.18
C ASN A 98 -8.62 8.81 24.79
N TRP A 99 -8.68 7.56 24.38
CA TRP A 99 -8.19 7.13 23.06
C TRP A 99 -8.93 5.90 22.54
N ILE A 100 -8.86 5.69 21.22
CA ILE A 100 -9.24 4.45 20.51
C ILE A 100 -8.27 4.23 19.35
N VAL A 101 -7.93 2.96 19.12
CA VAL A 101 -7.18 2.48 17.94
C VAL A 101 -8.12 1.69 17.04
N LEU A 102 -8.11 1.98 15.73
CA LEU A 102 -8.75 1.20 14.66
C LEU A 102 -7.63 0.65 13.76
N ASP A 103 -7.31 -0.64 13.86
CA ASP A 103 -6.14 -1.22 13.22
C ASP A 103 -6.43 -2.63 12.68
N HIS A 104 -5.59 -3.13 11.78
CA HIS A 104 -5.69 -4.43 11.16
C HIS A 104 -4.36 -5.22 11.19
N HIS A 105 -3.29 -4.61 11.68
CA HIS A 105 -1.99 -5.28 11.83
C HIS A 105 -2.03 -6.34 12.92
N GLN A 106 -1.16 -7.35 12.80
CA GLN A 106 -1.03 -8.37 13.85
C GLN A 106 -0.60 -7.75 15.17
N ILE A 107 -1.28 -8.12 16.25
CA ILE A 107 -1.02 -7.67 17.61
C ILE A 107 -0.80 -8.85 18.54
N SER A 108 -0.17 -8.60 19.70
CA SER A 108 0.02 -9.61 20.73
C SER A 108 -1.29 -9.96 21.44
N GLU A 109 -1.34 -11.14 22.09
CA GLU A 109 -2.52 -11.54 22.86
C GLU A 109 -2.83 -10.55 23.99
N GLU A 110 -1.81 -9.95 24.62
CA GLU A 110 -1.99 -8.94 25.67
C GLU A 110 -2.73 -7.69 25.15
N GLU A 111 -2.41 -7.24 23.92
CA GLU A 111 -3.06 -6.09 23.33
C GLU A 111 -4.51 -6.35 22.89
N LYS A 112 -4.84 -7.60 22.56
CA LYS A 112 -6.20 -8.02 22.20
C LYS A 112 -7.21 -7.83 23.35
N GLU A 113 -6.76 -7.87 24.59
CA GLU A 113 -7.64 -7.71 25.77
C GLU A 113 -8.07 -6.26 26.01
N ASN A 114 -7.39 -5.27 25.38
CA ASN A 114 -7.70 -3.86 25.59
C ASN A 114 -8.91 -3.42 24.76
N GLN A 115 -9.95 -2.95 25.46
CA GLN A 115 -11.22 -2.56 24.83
C GLN A 115 -11.11 -1.34 23.88
N ASN A 116 -10.07 -0.52 24.01
CA ASN A 116 -9.83 0.65 23.15
C ASN A 116 -9.08 0.25 21.87
N VAL A 117 -8.61 -1.00 21.76
CA VAL A 117 -7.99 -1.54 20.54
C VAL A 117 -9.05 -2.33 19.77
N ILE A 118 -9.62 -1.69 18.74
CA ILE A 118 -10.56 -2.32 17.82
C ILE A 118 -9.74 -2.79 16.60
N ASN A 119 -9.33 -4.05 16.64
CA ASN A 119 -8.44 -4.64 15.65
C ASN A 119 -9.07 -5.89 15.04
N ALA A 120 -8.93 -6.06 13.72
CA ALA A 120 -9.51 -7.18 12.97
C ALA A 120 -9.22 -8.54 13.61
N TRP A 121 -8.00 -8.76 14.08
CA TRP A 121 -7.55 -10.00 14.71
C TRP A 121 -8.28 -10.34 16.02
N ASN A 122 -8.89 -9.36 16.70
CA ASN A 122 -9.70 -9.59 17.89
C ASN A 122 -10.99 -10.35 17.59
N TYR A 123 -11.43 -10.33 16.34
CA TYR A 123 -12.71 -10.89 15.88
C TYR A 123 -12.54 -12.06 14.92
N GLY A 124 -11.31 -12.60 14.80
CA GLY A 124 -11.00 -13.70 13.90
C GLY A 124 -11.03 -13.34 12.42
N ILE A 125 -10.90 -12.04 12.09
CA ILE A 125 -10.81 -11.52 10.73
C ILE A 125 -9.33 -11.35 10.39
N ASP A 126 -8.91 -11.89 9.24
CA ASP A 126 -7.53 -11.73 8.77
C ASP A 126 -7.30 -10.29 8.29
N GLY A 127 -6.59 -9.50 9.10
CA GLY A 127 -6.20 -8.15 8.74
C GLY A 127 -5.22 -8.05 7.57
N GLY A 128 -4.62 -9.16 7.12
CA GLY A 128 -3.72 -9.17 5.95
C GLY A 128 -4.42 -9.37 4.61
N SER A 129 -5.70 -9.82 4.60
CA SER A 129 -6.41 -10.17 3.37
C SER A 129 -7.91 -9.84 3.38
N GLU A 130 -8.58 -9.87 4.54
CA GLU A 130 -10.03 -9.76 4.63
C GLU A 130 -10.53 -8.36 4.94
N ILE A 131 -9.71 -7.54 5.63
CA ILE A 131 -10.04 -6.15 5.94
C ILE A 131 -8.76 -5.32 6.15
N CYS A 132 -8.73 -4.12 5.59
CA CYS A 132 -7.69 -3.11 5.78
C CYS A 132 -8.10 -2.05 6.82
N ALA A 133 -7.21 -1.12 7.19
CA ALA A 133 -7.55 -0.05 8.13
C ALA A 133 -8.67 0.86 7.60
N GLY A 134 -8.72 1.14 6.30
CA GLY A 134 -9.84 1.87 5.70
C GLY A 134 -11.17 1.12 5.80
N GLY A 135 -11.14 -0.21 5.74
CA GLY A 135 -12.31 -1.04 6.01
C GLY A 135 -12.79 -0.94 7.47
N MET A 136 -11.86 -1.02 8.44
CA MET A 136 -12.16 -0.84 9.85
C MET A 136 -12.71 0.57 10.14
N ALA A 137 -12.09 1.60 9.54
CA ALA A 137 -12.55 2.98 9.64
C ALA A 137 -13.94 3.19 9.02
N TYR A 138 -14.21 2.53 7.88
CA TYR A 138 -15.53 2.55 7.25
C TYR A 138 -16.61 1.96 8.17
N LEU A 139 -16.37 0.77 8.72
CA LEU A 139 -17.33 0.14 9.65
C LEU A 139 -17.58 1.03 10.87
N ALA A 140 -16.54 1.64 11.44
CA ALA A 140 -16.66 2.59 12.55
C ALA A 140 -17.45 3.85 12.14
N SER A 141 -17.24 4.36 10.93
CA SER A 141 -17.96 5.53 10.41
C SER A 141 -19.45 5.28 10.21
N VAL A 142 -19.83 4.09 9.68
CA VAL A 142 -21.21 3.69 9.50
C VAL A 142 -21.90 3.44 10.85
N ALA A 143 -21.18 2.85 11.82
CA ALA A 143 -21.68 2.72 13.17
C ALA A 143 -22.00 4.08 13.81
N LEU A 144 -21.21 5.13 13.53
CA LEU A 144 -21.46 6.49 13.99
C LEU A 144 -22.72 7.10 13.34
N ASP A 145 -22.82 7.02 12.01
CA ASP A 145 -24.00 7.44 11.23
C ASP A 145 -24.06 6.62 9.92
N GLU A 146 -25.19 5.94 9.67
CA GLU A 146 -25.42 5.14 8.46
C GLU A 146 -25.30 5.95 7.15
N LYS A 147 -25.46 7.27 7.20
CA LYS A 147 -25.23 8.17 6.06
C LYS A 147 -23.78 8.18 5.56
N ASN A 148 -22.84 7.60 6.33
CA ASN A 148 -21.46 7.44 5.92
C ASN A 148 -21.23 6.22 5.00
N SER A 149 -22.28 5.54 4.54
CA SER A 149 -22.18 4.42 3.58
C SER A 149 -21.45 4.80 2.29
N ASP A 150 -21.55 6.05 1.84
CA ASP A 150 -20.82 6.58 0.68
C ASP A 150 -19.29 6.54 0.82
N LEU A 151 -18.78 6.38 2.04
CA LEU A 151 -17.34 6.25 2.30
C LEU A 151 -16.81 4.85 1.94
N SER A 152 -17.69 3.89 1.62
CA SER A 152 -17.31 2.57 1.10
C SER A 152 -16.41 2.65 -0.13
N ALA A 153 -16.62 3.63 -1.00
CA ALA A 153 -15.78 3.88 -2.17
C ALA A 153 -14.30 4.13 -1.79
N ILE A 154 -14.05 4.93 -0.75
CA ILE A 154 -12.69 5.21 -0.27
C ILE A 154 -12.09 3.99 0.45
N ALA A 155 -12.91 3.18 1.14
CA ALA A 155 -12.46 1.93 1.73
C ALA A 155 -12.04 0.89 0.66
N VAL A 156 -12.66 0.88 -0.52
CA VAL A 156 -12.21 0.09 -1.68
C VAL A 156 -10.82 0.53 -2.14
N VAL A 157 -10.55 1.84 -2.24
CA VAL A 157 -9.22 2.35 -2.58
C VAL A 157 -8.18 1.95 -1.53
N SER A 158 -8.57 1.97 -0.26
CA SER A 158 -7.76 1.51 0.88
C SER A 158 -7.29 0.07 0.69
N ALA A 159 -8.23 -0.85 0.48
CA ALA A 159 -7.96 -2.27 0.31
C ALA A 159 -7.06 -2.56 -0.92
N LEU A 160 -7.23 -1.81 -2.01
CA LEU A 160 -6.34 -1.87 -3.17
C LEU A 160 -4.94 -1.34 -2.85
N GLY A 161 -4.84 -0.29 -2.05
CA GLY A 161 -3.58 0.30 -1.61
C GLY A 161 -2.76 -0.61 -0.73
N ASP A 162 -3.43 -1.38 0.12
CA ASP A 162 -2.85 -2.39 1.00
C ASP A 162 -2.71 -3.78 0.32
N ARG A 163 -3.00 -3.86 -0.99
CA ARG A 163 -2.88 -5.08 -1.81
C ARG A 163 -3.70 -6.26 -1.29
N GLN A 164 -4.87 -6.01 -0.74
CA GLN A 164 -5.77 -7.04 -0.24
C GLN A 164 -6.69 -7.64 -1.33
N ASP A 165 -6.46 -7.31 -2.60
CA ASP A 165 -7.06 -7.96 -3.77
C ASP A 165 -6.40 -9.33 -4.03
N GLN A 166 -6.45 -10.23 -3.04
CA GLN A 166 -5.75 -11.52 -3.03
C GLN A 166 -6.66 -12.71 -3.37
N GLY A 167 -7.94 -12.50 -3.57
CA GLY A 167 -8.89 -13.51 -4.02
C GLY A 167 -8.67 -13.92 -5.49
N GLU A 168 -9.51 -14.84 -5.95
CA GLU A 168 -9.46 -15.31 -7.33
C GLU A 168 -9.57 -14.13 -8.31
N ARG A 169 -8.70 -14.09 -9.33
CA ARG A 169 -8.64 -13.01 -10.33
C ARG A 169 -8.56 -11.60 -9.72
N LYS A 170 -7.83 -11.44 -8.63
CA LYS A 170 -7.68 -10.17 -7.95
C LYS A 170 -9.01 -9.61 -7.39
N SER A 171 -9.90 -10.50 -6.93
CA SER A 171 -11.06 -10.11 -6.15
C SER A 171 -10.69 -9.80 -4.71
N PHE A 172 -11.57 -9.09 -4.02
CA PHE A 172 -11.52 -9.01 -2.57
C PHE A 172 -12.12 -10.26 -1.93
N VAL A 173 -11.78 -10.48 -0.66
CA VAL A 173 -12.35 -11.51 0.21
C VAL A 173 -12.82 -10.89 1.53
N GLY A 174 -13.56 -11.65 2.33
CA GLY A 174 -14.02 -11.24 3.66
C GLY A 174 -14.77 -9.91 3.68
N LYS A 175 -14.45 -9.06 4.64
CA LYS A 175 -15.11 -7.76 4.83
C LYS A 175 -14.83 -6.77 3.70
N ASN A 176 -13.64 -6.81 3.09
CA ASN A 176 -13.36 -5.99 1.91
C ASN A 176 -14.31 -6.29 0.75
N PHE A 177 -14.66 -7.56 0.55
CA PHE A 177 -15.65 -7.97 -0.46
C PHE A 177 -17.04 -7.43 -0.13
N GLU A 178 -17.48 -7.54 1.14
CA GLU A 178 -18.78 -6.98 1.58
C GLU A 178 -18.84 -5.46 1.34
N ILE A 179 -17.79 -4.72 1.74
CA ILE A 179 -17.70 -3.25 1.57
C ILE A 179 -17.70 -2.87 0.08
N ALA A 180 -16.98 -3.61 -0.75
CA ALA A 180 -16.95 -3.36 -2.20
C ALA A 180 -18.31 -3.59 -2.86
N ASN A 181 -19.08 -4.58 -2.40
CA ASN A 181 -20.45 -4.80 -2.87
C ASN A 181 -21.38 -3.67 -2.45
N ILE A 182 -21.28 -3.15 -1.23
CA ILE A 182 -22.02 -1.96 -0.83
C ILE A 182 -21.72 -0.77 -1.75
N ALA A 183 -20.42 -0.52 -2.02
CA ALA A 183 -20.03 0.55 -2.93
C ALA A 183 -20.56 0.34 -4.37
N LYS A 184 -20.66 -0.91 -4.83
CA LYS A 184 -21.25 -1.28 -6.14
C LYS A 184 -22.75 -1.05 -6.15
N GLU A 185 -23.47 -1.48 -5.14
CA GLU A 185 -24.93 -1.33 -5.02
C GLU A 185 -25.34 0.14 -4.96
N GLU A 186 -24.52 0.99 -4.34
CA GLU A 186 -24.72 2.45 -4.30
C GLU A 186 -24.25 3.17 -5.59
N GLY A 187 -23.74 2.45 -6.59
CA GLY A 187 -23.25 3.01 -7.85
C GLY A 187 -22.05 3.92 -7.67
N LEU A 188 -21.22 3.63 -6.66
CA LEU A 188 -19.96 4.36 -6.37
C LEU A 188 -18.77 3.70 -7.04
N VAL A 189 -18.81 2.37 -7.22
CA VAL A 189 -17.78 1.57 -7.84
C VAL A 189 -18.41 0.56 -8.78
N GLU A 190 -17.89 0.46 -10.00
CA GLU A 190 -18.14 -0.63 -10.94
C GLU A 190 -17.06 -1.70 -10.74
N ILE A 191 -17.46 -2.97 -10.68
CA ILE A 191 -16.57 -4.11 -10.45
C ILE A 191 -16.77 -5.09 -11.58
N ASP A 192 -15.79 -5.16 -12.50
CA ASP A 192 -15.87 -5.94 -13.72
C ASP A 192 -14.58 -6.75 -13.96
N LEU A 193 -14.70 -7.85 -14.70
CA LEU A 193 -13.53 -8.57 -15.21
C LEU A 193 -12.99 -7.84 -16.44
N ASP A 194 -11.72 -7.41 -16.36
CA ASP A 194 -11.06 -6.69 -17.44
C ASP A 194 -9.55 -6.97 -17.45
N LEU A 195 -8.82 -6.37 -18.40
CA LEU A 195 -7.37 -6.42 -18.46
C LEU A 195 -6.74 -5.67 -17.27
N LEU A 196 -5.92 -6.35 -16.50
CA LEU A 196 -5.19 -5.80 -15.36
C LEU A 196 -3.86 -5.15 -15.82
N LEU A 197 -3.93 -4.16 -16.69
CA LEU A 197 -2.74 -3.41 -17.10
C LEU A 197 -2.51 -2.20 -16.19
N VAL A 198 -1.24 -1.98 -15.83
CA VAL A 198 -0.85 -0.87 -14.94
C VAL A 198 -1.06 0.48 -15.61
N GLY A 199 -1.83 1.36 -15.00
CA GLY A 199 -2.16 2.66 -15.58
C GLY A 199 -3.28 2.57 -16.60
N ARG A 200 -4.30 1.81 -16.27
CA ARG A 200 -5.46 1.51 -17.12
C ARG A 200 -6.13 2.77 -17.69
N GLU A 201 -6.22 3.84 -16.91
CA GLU A 201 -6.84 5.11 -17.32
C GLU A 201 -5.82 6.13 -17.84
N THR A 202 -4.54 6.04 -17.47
CA THR A 202 -3.62 7.17 -17.70
C THR A 202 -2.38 6.84 -18.53
N ARG A 203 -2.07 5.56 -18.76
CA ARG A 203 -0.87 5.18 -19.52
C ARG A 203 -1.18 4.77 -20.95
N PRO A 204 -0.35 5.19 -21.94
CA PRO A 204 -0.39 4.62 -23.27
C PRO A 204 -0.35 3.09 -23.22
N LEU A 205 -1.13 2.41 -24.06
CA LEU A 205 -1.34 0.97 -24.02
C LEU A 205 -0.02 0.16 -24.04
N ALA A 206 0.95 0.56 -24.88
CA ALA A 206 2.26 -0.10 -24.92
C ALA A 206 3.07 0.08 -23.62
N ASP A 207 2.98 1.27 -23.00
CA ASP A 207 3.61 1.53 -21.71
C ASP A 207 2.89 0.78 -20.59
N ALA A 208 1.55 0.72 -20.63
CA ALA A 208 0.76 -0.04 -19.65
C ALA A 208 1.15 -1.52 -19.65
N LEU A 209 1.26 -2.15 -20.82
CA LEU A 209 1.71 -3.53 -20.97
C LEU A 209 3.15 -3.72 -20.47
N ALA A 210 4.08 -2.85 -20.89
CA ALA A 210 5.48 -2.94 -20.49
C ALA A 210 5.70 -2.77 -18.99
N PHE A 211 4.91 -1.92 -18.32
CA PHE A 211 5.03 -1.69 -16.87
C PHE A 211 4.22 -2.68 -16.02
N THR A 212 3.40 -3.53 -16.64
CA THR A 212 2.74 -4.63 -15.95
C THR A 212 3.76 -5.72 -15.65
N SER A 213 4.03 -5.94 -14.36
CA SER A 213 5.03 -6.91 -13.87
C SER A 213 4.42 -8.10 -13.13
N GLN A 214 3.12 -8.13 -12.99
CA GLN A 214 2.33 -9.25 -12.48
C GLN A 214 1.13 -9.45 -13.41
N PRO A 215 1.17 -10.54 -14.21
CA PRO A 215 2.26 -11.51 -14.38
C PRO A 215 3.51 -10.89 -15.02
N PHE A 216 4.68 -11.45 -14.68
CA PHE A 216 5.90 -11.13 -15.41
C PHE A 216 5.90 -11.87 -16.76
N ILE A 217 6.06 -11.12 -17.85
CA ILE A 217 6.09 -11.66 -19.21
C ILE A 217 7.48 -11.43 -19.81
N GLU A 218 8.25 -12.51 -19.95
CA GLU A 218 9.60 -12.43 -20.51
C GLU A 218 9.58 -11.80 -21.92
N GLY A 219 10.41 -10.80 -22.14
CA GLY A 219 10.50 -10.06 -23.40
C GLY A 219 9.50 -8.90 -23.56
N LEU A 220 8.40 -8.87 -22.80
CA LEU A 220 7.44 -7.75 -22.79
C LEU A 220 7.60 -6.86 -21.54
N THR A 221 7.63 -7.46 -20.36
CA THR A 221 7.78 -6.67 -19.12
C THR A 221 9.10 -5.88 -19.16
N TRP A 222 9.01 -4.58 -18.95
CA TRP A 222 10.08 -3.58 -19.03
C TRP A 222 10.63 -3.32 -20.45
N ASN A 223 9.96 -3.83 -21.49
CA ASN A 223 10.38 -3.65 -22.88
C ASN A 223 9.27 -2.96 -23.71
N ARG A 224 9.23 -1.62 -23.63
CA ARG A 224 8.23 -0.80 -24.29
C ARG A 224 8.22 -0.99 -25.82
N ASP A 225 9.41 -1.10 -26.43
CA ASP A 225 9.51 -1.17 -27.88
C ASP A 225 8.97 -2.51 -28.42
N THR A 226 9.22 -3.60 -27.70
CA THR A 226 8.63 -4.91 -28.02
C THR A 226 7.12 -4.91 -27.83
N CYS A 227 6.62 -4.32 -26.73
CA CYS A 227 5.19 -4.17 -26.51
C CYS A 227 4.51 -3.35 -27.61
N PHE A 228 5.12 -2.23 -28.00
CA PHE A 228 4.64 -1.41 -29.10
C PHE A 228 4.57 -2.19 -30.43
N SER A 229 5.65 -2.90 -30.76
CA SER A 229 5.74 -3.70 -32.00
C SER A 229 4.70 -4.82 -32.02
N LEU A 230 4.53 -5.54 -30.88
CA LEU A 230 3.54 -6.60 -30.74
C LEU A 230 2.11 -6.10 -30.96
N LEU A 231 1.72 -5.03 -30.26
CA LEU A 231 0.38 -4.47 -30.34
C LEU A 231 0.09 -3.93 -31.75
N ASN A 232 1.05 -3.22 -32.35
CA ASN A 232 0.91 -2.68 -33.70
C ASN A 232 0.80 -3.76 -34.76
N SER A 233 1.61 -4.85 -34.67
CA SER A 233 1.55 -5.98 -35.59
C SER A 233 0.26 -6.80 -35.46
N SER A 234 -0.40 -6.72 -34.32
CA SER A 234 -1.69 -7.36 -34.06
C SER A 234 -2.90 -6.53 -34.52
N GLY A 235 -2.66 -5.40 -35.20
CA GLY A 235 -3.72 -4.56 -35.76
C GLY A 235 -4.43 -3.66 -34.74
N ILE A 236 -3.91 -3.55 -33.52
CA ILE A 236 -4.51 -2.73 -32.47
C ILE A 236 -4.18 -1.25 -32.73
N GLN A 237 -5.20 -0.44 -32.80
CA GLN A 237 -5.05 1.01 -32.97
C GLN A 237 -4.49 1.63 -31.69
N LEU A 238 -3.23 2.08 -31.73
CA LEU A 238 -2.54 2.64 -30.57
C LEU A 238 -2.76 4.15 -30.38
N LYS A 239 -3.28 4.84 -31.39
CA LYS A 239 -3.59 6.27 -31.34
C LYS A 239 -5.00 6.53 -31.83
N ASP A 240 -5.65 7.51 -31.21
CA ASP A 240 -6.93 8.06 -31.64
C ASP A 240 -6.80 9.59 -31.68
N GLU A 241 -7.16 10.21 -32.81
CA GLU A 241 -7.04 11.67 -33.04
C GLU A 241 -5.68 12.28 -32.64
N GLY A 242 -4.59 11.52 -32.85
CA GLY A 242 -3.21 11.94 -32.51
C GLY A 242 -2.80 11.69 -31.04
N ARG A 243 -3.72 11.32 -30.17
CA ARG A 243 -3.47 10.96 -28.76
C ARG A 243 -3.20 9.45 -28.65
N TRP A 244 -2.32 9.07 -27.72
CA TRP A 244 -2.13 7.67 -27.36
C TRP A 244 -3.35 7.15 -26.60
N ARG A 245 -3.87 6.01 -27.04
CA ARG A 245 -4.96 5.30 -26.36
C ARG A 245 -4.44 4.60 -25.11
N VAL A 246 -5.33 4.50 -24.13
CA VAL A 246 -5.10 3.81 -22.85
C VAL A 246 -5.86 2.48 -22.79
N PRO A 247 -5.51 1.53 -21.90
CA PRO A 247 -6.21 0.25 -21.79
C PRO A 247 -7.73 0.37 -21.60
N ALA A 248 -8.21 1.35 -20.84
CA ALA A 248 -9.65 1.55 -20.59
C ALA A 248 -10.46 1.91 -21.84
N GLU A 249 -9.82 2.28 -22.94
CA GLU A 249 -10.49 2.65 -24.21
C GLU A 249 -10.59 1.46 -25.18
N LEU A 250 -10.09 0.29 -24.81
CA LEU A 250 -10.20 -0.91 -25.65
C LEU A 250 -11.62 -1.47 -25.58
N ASN A 251 -12.16 -1.79 -26.73
CA ASN A 251 -13.40 -2.58 -26.79
C ASN A 251 -13.10 -4.08 -26.57
N GLU A 252 -14.17 -4.89 -26.40
CA GLU A 252 -14.02 -6.31 -26.06
C GLU A 252 -13.26 -7.12 -27.14
N GLU A 253 -13.39 -6.75 -28.41
CA GLU A 253 -12.65 -7.38 -29.50
C GLU A 253 -11.16 -7.04 -29.43
N GLU A 254 -10.81 -5.78 -29.21
CA GLU A 254 -9.42 -5.35 -29.04
C GLU A 254 -8.77 -5.96 -27.78
N LYS A 255 -9.53 -6.09 -26.68
CA LYS A 255 -9.05 -6.82 -25.48
C LYS A 255 -8.71 -8.27 -25.80
N ARG A 256 -9.56 -8.95 -26.55
CA ARG A 256 -9.26 -10.33 -27.01
C ARG A 256 -8.01 -10.37 -27.87
N GLN A 257 -7.86 -9.44 -28.82
CA GLN A 257 -6.67 -9.34 -29.67
C GLN A 257 -5.39 -9.10 -28.86
N VAL A 258 -5.43 -8.28 -27.80
CA VAL A 258 -4.30 -8.09 -26.87
C VAL A 258 -3.92 -9.41 -26.21
N ILE A 259 -4.90 -10.14 -25.67
CA ILE A 259 -4.68 -11.44 -25.00
C ILE A 259 -4.11 -12.47 -26.00
N GLU A 260 -4.68 -12.57 -27.20
CA GLU A 260 -4.21 -13.48 -28.24
C GLU A 260 -2.79 -13.14 -28.68
N ALA A 261 -2.47 -11.87 -28.84
CA ALA A 261 -1.12 -11.42 -29.19
C ALA A 261 -0.09 -11.82 -28.11
N ILE A 262 -0.43 -11.59 -26.84
CA ILE A 262 0.43 -11.98 -25.72
C ILE A 262 0.56 -13.51 -25.66
N THR A 263 -0.54 -14.23 -25.75
CA THR A 263 -0.56 -15.70 -25.75
C THR A 263 0.32 -16.27 -26.89
N LYS A 264 0.21 -15.72 -28.09
CA LYS A 264 1.02 -16.13 -29.24
C LYS A 264 2.51 -15.79 -29.06
N PHE A 265 2.80 -14.65 -28.44
CA PHE A 265 4.19 -14.24 -28.14
C PHE A 265 4.83 -15.17 -27.11
N THR A 266 4.07 -15.66 -26.14
CA THR A 266 4.54 -16.52 -25.04
C THR A 266 4.38 -18.01 -25.32
N SER A 267 3.88 -18.44 -26.53
CA SER A 267 3.42 -19.80 -26.86
C SER A 267 4.44 -20.92 -26.69
N GLU A 268 5.71 -20.60 -26.52
CA GLU A 268 6.76 -21.62 -26.27
C GLU A 268 6.98 -21.94 -24.78
N LYS A 269 6.38 -21.16 -23.83
CA LYS A 269 6.62 -21.32 -22.38
C LYS A 269 5.39 -20.92 -21.53
N ASN A 270 4.44 -21.83 -21.28
CA ASN A 270 3.31 -21.64 -20.34
C ASN A 270 2.33 -20.49 -20.64
N SER A 271 1.96 -20.29 -21.88
CA SER A 271 1.23 -19.13 -22.40
C SER A 271 -0.20 -18.93 -21.87
N THR A 272 -0.93 -20.02 -21.64
CA THR A 272 -2.34 -19.95 -21.18
C THR A 272 -2.48 -19.44 -19.75
N GLU A 273 -1.56 -19.75 -18.87
CA GLU A 273 -1.54 -19.32 -17.48
C GLU A 273 -1.27 -17.81 -17.37
N ILE A 274 -0.24 -17.32 -18.08
CA ILE A 274 0.10 -15.89 -18.13
C ILE A 274 -1.06 -15.05 -18.65
N ALA A 275 -1.73 -15.48 -19.72
CA ALA A 275 -2.87 -14.75 -20.28
C ALA A 275 -4.07 -14.71 -19.31
N SER A 276 -4.31 -15.80 -18.57
CA SER A 276 -5.37 -15.84 -17.56
C SER A 276 -5.11 -14.93 -16.36
N GLU A 277 -3.85 -14.73 -15.98
CA GLU A 277 -3.46 -13.81 -14.90
C GLU A 277 -3.60 -12.33 -15.27
N LEU A 278 -3.64 -12.00 -16.57
CA LEU A 278 -3.88 -10.64 -17.05
C LEU A 278 -5.35 -10.24 -16.98
N ILE A 279 -6.25 -11.18 -16.72
CA ILE A 279 -7.69 -10.92 -16.59
C ILE A 279 -8.07 -11.01 -15.12
N GLY A 280 -8.60 -9.93 -14.58
CA GLY A 280 -9.07 -9.91 -13.21
C GLY A 280 -10.00 -8.76 -12.91
N TYR A 281 -10.45 -8.69 -11.67
CA TYR A 281 -11.38 -7.66 -11.25
C TYR A 281 -10.73 -6.28 -11.24
N THR A 282 -11.37 -5.37 -11.96
CA THR A 282 -11.10 -3.92 -11.93
C THR A 282 -12.14 -3.23 -11.08
N TYR A 283 -11.73 -2.13 -10.45
CA TYR A 283 -12.58 -1.32 -9.58
C TYR A 283 -12.59 0.09 -10.15
N THR A 284 -13.62 0.42 -10.90
CA THR A 284 -13.77 1.68 -11.62
C THR A 284 -14.72 2.61 -10.86
N PHE A 285 -14.33 3.87 -10.70
CA PHE A 285 -15.12 4.91 -10.03
C PHE A 285 -15.88 5.72 -11.09
N PRO A 286 -17.15 5.40 -11.41
CA PRO A 286 -17.85 5.96 -12.56
C PRO A 286 -18.14 7.46 -12.45
N ARG A 287 -18.13 8.01 -11.24
CA ARG A 287 -18.35 9.45 -10.99
C ARG A 287 -17.09 10.29 -11.23
N GLU A 288 -15.93 9.66 -11.38
CA GLU A 288 -14.68 10.36 -11.70
C GLU A 288 -14.52 10.51 -13.22
N ASP A 289 -13.82 11.57 -13.62
CA ASP A 289 -13.59 11.87 -15.03
C ASP A 289 -12.82 10.73 -15.73
N LYS A 290 -13.19 10.45 -16.99
CA LYS A 290 -12.41 9.53 -17.83
C LYS A 290 -10.98 10.01 -17.98
N LEU A 291 -10.05 9.08 -18.08
CA LEU A 291 -8.60 9.34 -18.20
C LEU A 291 -7.99 10.03 -16.97
N SER A 292 -8.69 10.02 -15.86
CA SER A 292 -8.18 10.45 -14.55
C SER A 292 -7.69 9.25 -13.75
N PHE A 293 -6.60 9.43 -13.00
CA PHE A 293 -6.14 8.35 -12.09
C PHE A 293 -7.07 8.11 -10.91
N LEU A 294 -8.06 8.93 -10.67
CA LEU A 294 -9.09 8.65 -9.67
C LEU A 294 -10.12 7.64 -10.16
N ARG A 295 -10.22 7.43 -11.49
CA ARG A 295 -11.21 6.54 -12.07
C ARG A 295 -10.88 5.06 -11.89
N ASP A 296 -9.61 4.67 -11.89
CA ASP A 296 -9.17 3.32 -11.56
C ASP A 296 -8.66 3.25 -10.11
N GLY A 297 -9.17 2.32 -9.31
CA GLY A 297 -8.85 2.24 -7.88
C GLY A 297 -7.37 1.97 -7.58
N ARG A 298 -6.66 1.21 -8.44
CA ARG A 298 -5.22 0.96 -8.28
C ARG A 298 -4.38 2.17 -8.65
N GLU A 299 -4.81 2.97 -9.64
CA GLU A 299 -4.16 4.25 -9.94
C GLU A 299 -4.43 5.28 -8.85
N PHE A 300 -5.64 5.33 -8.33
CA PHE A 300 -5.97 6.19 -7.19
C PHE A 300 -5.12 5.85 -5.96
N SER A 301 -5.02 4.58 -5.60
CA SER A 301 -4.15 4.16 -4.48
C SER A 301 -2.67 4.51 -4.70
N THR A 302 -2.19 4.40 -5.94
CA THR A 302 -0.83 4.80 -6.33
C THR A 302 -0.59 6.30 -6.13
N MET A 303 -1.56 7.13 -6.49
CA MET A 303 -1.49 8.58 -6.29
C MET A 303 -1.44 8.93 -4.80
N LEU A 304 -2.28 8.30 -3.97
CA LEU A 304 -2.27 8.50 -2.51
C LEU A 304 -0.92 8.09 -1.90
N ASN A 305 -0.40 6.94 -2.28
CA ASN A 305 0.94 6.49 -1.86
C ASN A 305 2.03 7.49 -2.25
N SER A 306 1.94 8.13 -3.44
CA SER A 306 2.91 9.14 -3.84
C SER A 306 2.85 10.38 -2.94
N CYS A 307 1.65 10.84 -2.57
CA CYS A 307 1.46 11.96 -1.64
C CYS A 307 2.09 11.69 -0.26
N GLY A 308 1.86 10.50 0.30
CA GLY A 308 2.44 10.14 1.58
C GLY A 308 3.97 10.05 1.53
N ARG A 309 4.52 9.37 0.52
CA ARG A 309 5.97 9.11 0.40
C ARG A 309 6.81 10.36 0.20
N ILE A 310 6.26 11.44 -0.35
CA ILE A 310 6.96 12.73 -0.49
C ILE A 310 6.53 13.78 0.54
N ASN A 311 5.96 13.34 1.67
CA ASN A 311 5.51 14.17 2.79
C ASN A 311 4.44 15.23 2.41
N ARG A 312 3.54 14.87 1.51
CA ARG A 312 2.39 15.71 1.08
C ARG A 312 1.06 15.00 1.41
N SER A 313 1.01 14.27 2.52
CA SER A 313 -0.14 13.48 3.00
C SER A 313 -1.44 14.29 3.03
N GLY A 314 -1.40 15.55 3.45
CA GLY A 314 -2.57 16.43 3.48
C GLY A 314 -3.23 16.63 2.12
N VAL A 315 -2.46 16.60 1.02
CA VAL A 315 -2.98 16.66 -0.35
C VAL A 315 -3.78 15.40 -0.66
N GLY A 316 -3.20 14.21 -0.38
CA GLY A 316 -3.88 12.93 -0.59
C GLY A 316 -5.18 12.83 0.22
N MET A 317 -5.14 13.23 1.49
CA MET A 317 -6.33 13.25 2.36
C MET A 317 -7.42 14.19 1.83
N ALA A 318 -7.07 15.39 1.37
CA ALA A 318 -8.06 16.31 0.81
C ALA A 318 -8.74 15.75 -0.46
N VAL A 319 -8.00 15.01 -1.29
CA VAL A 319 -8.58 14.29 -2.44
C VAL A 319 -9.54 13.19 -1.96
N CYS A 320 -9.18 12.40 -0.93
CA CYS A 320 -10.08 11.41 -0.31
C CYS A 320 -11.34 12.05 0.28
N MET A 321 -11.22 13.26 0.81
CA MET A 321 -12.35 14.01 1.36
C MET A 321 -13.24 14.66 0.29
N GLY A 322 -12.82 14.64 -0.97
CA GLY A 322 -13.64 15.05 -2.12
C GLY A 322 -13.19 16.31 -2.86
N ASP A 323 -11.98 16.86 -2.59
CA ASP A 323 -11.47 17.94 -3.45
C ASP A 323 -11.19 17.40 -4.87
N ARG A 324 -11.74 18.08 -5.88
CA ARG A 324 -11.58 17.77 -7.30
C ARG A 324 -11.12 18.98 -8.11
N ASN A 325 -10.54 19.97 -7.42
CA ASN A 325 -10.14 21.24 -8.03
C ASN A 325 -8.61 21.45 -7.92
N LYS A 326 -8.21 22.46 -7.16
CA LYS A 326 -6.82 22.87 -7.01
C LYS A 326 -5.96 21.78 -6.38
N ILE A 327 -6.48 21.11 -5.35
CA ILE A 327 -5.74 20.08 -4.62
C ILE A 327 -5.57 18.83 -5.49
N LEU A 328 -6.57 18.45 -6.29
CA LEU A 328 -6.42 17.35 -7.23
C LEU A 328 -5.31 17.61 -8.23
N ARG A 329 -5.25 18.80 -8.84
CA ARG A 329 -4.15 19.18 -9.76
C ARG A 329 -2.78 19.13 -9.08
N GLU A 330 -2.72 19.49 -7.81
CA GLU A 330 -1.50 19.35 -7.03
C GLU A 330 -1.12 17.86 -6.83
N ALA A 331 -2.08 16.99 -6.53
CA ALA A 331 -1.86 15.54 -6.41
C ALA A 331 -1.35 14.93 -7.74
N GLU A 332 -1.86 15.40 -8.88
CA GLU A 332 -1.38 15.03 -10.22
C GLU A 332 0.08 15.40 -10.44
N THR A 333 0.44 16.62 -10.04
CA THR A 333 1.83 17.08 -10.12
C THR A 333 2.73 16.23 -9.22
N ILE A 334 2.30 15.95 -7.99
CA ILE A 334 3.00 15.10 -7.04
C ILE A 334 3.26 13.70 -7.62
N LEU A 335 2.25 13.07 -8.21
CA LEU A 335 2.40 11.75 -8.84
C LEU A 335 3.40 11.79 -10.00
N THR A 336 3.36 12.84 -10.79
CA THR A 336 4.29 13.03 -11.91
C THR A 336 5.73 13.18 -11.40
N ASP A 337 5.94 14.01 -10.40
CA ASP A 337 7.27 14.23 -9.81
C ASP A 337 7.78 12.98 -9.08
N TYR A 338 6.91 12.28 -8.37
CA TYR A 338 7.23 10.99 -7.75
C TYR A 338 7.73 9.96 -8.79
N ARG A 339 7.07 9.86 -9.95
CA ARG A 339 7.50 8.98 -11.05
C ARG A 339 8.86 9.40 -11.63
N LYS A 340 9.13 10.71 -11.76
CA LYS A 340 10.43 11.23 -12.19
C LYS A 340 11.53 10.89 -11.17
N MET A 341 11.28 11.11 -9.88
CA MET A 341 12.21 10.78 -8.79
C MET A 341 12.56 9.28 -8.80
N ILE A 342 11.58 8.40 -8.93
CA ILE A 342 11.83 6.95 -9.05
C ILE A 342 12.77 6.65 -10.22
N LYS A 343 12.49 7.23 -11.40
CA LYS A 343 13.32 7.04 -12.60
C LYS A 343 14.75 7.52 -12.36
N GLU A 344 14.92 8.66 -11.72
CA GLU A 344 16.23 9.21 -11.40
C GLU A 344 17.01 8.31 -10.43
N TYR A 345 16.40 7.87 -9.33
CA TYR A 345 17.04 6.95 -8.38
C TYR A 345 17.44 5.63 -9.05
N MET A 346 16.57 5.05 -9.86
CA MET A 346 16.87 3.81 -10.59
C MET A 346 18.02 4.00 -11.57
N ASN A 347 18.10 5.14 -12.26
CA ASN A 347 19.20 5.47 -13.16
C ASN A 347 20.54 5.61 -12.39
N ILE A 348 20.55 6.35 -11.28
CA ILE A 348 21.76 6.50 -10.47
C ILE A 348 22.24 5.13 -9.96
N LEU A 349 21.33 4.33 -9.35
CA LEU A 349 21.66 3.00 -8.83
C LEU A 349 22.15 2.04 -9.92
N SER A 350 21.65 2.15 -11.15
CA SER A 350 22.08 1.30 -12.26
C SER A 350 23.46 1.71 -12.84
N ASN A 351 23.80 2.98 -12.76
CA ASN A 351 25.07 3.51 -13.27
C ASN A 351 26.20 3.39 -12.25
N GLU A 352 25.90 3.54 -10.95
CA GLU A 352 26.89 3.46 -9.86
C GLU A 352 27.06 2.01 -9.36
N ARG A 353 27.67 1.15 -10.17
CA ARG A 353 27.84 -0.29 -9.91
C ARG A 353 28.48 -0.63 -8.56
N TRP A 354 29.31 0.23 -8.02
CA TRP A 354 29.91 0.05 -6.70
C TRP A 354 28.91 0.01 -5.55
N ARG A 355 27.69 0.48 -5.77
CA ARG A 355 26.58 0.41 -4.79
C ARG A 355 25.93 -0.95 -4.72
N ILE A 356 26.20 -1.82 -5.69
CA ILE A 356 25.52 -3.11 -5.83
C ILE A 356 26.53 -4.23 -5.56
N SER A 357 26.23 -5.04 -4.53
CA SER A 357 26.89 -6.31 -4.29
C SER A 357 25.93 -7.43 -4.66
N GLU A 358 26.36 -8.31 -5.57
CA GLU A 358 25.51 -9.35 -6.14
C GLU A 358 26.15 -10.73 -5.92
N SER A 359 25.32 -11.67 -5.43
CA SER A 359 25.61 -13.10 -5.36
C SER A 359 24.59 -13.90 -6.17
N GLU A 360 24.67 -15.23 -6.12
CA GLU A 360 23.68 -16.12 -6.77
C GLU A 360 22.29 -15.97 -6.13
N THR A 361 22.21 -15.77 -4.83
CA THR A 361 20.96 -15.76 -4.04
C THR A 361 20.46 -14.38 -3.67
N CYS A 362 21.34 -13.36 -3.71
CA CYS A 362 21.05 -12.05 -3.13
C CYS A 362 21.65 -10.91 -3.93
N VAL A 363 20.93 -9.77 -3.95
CA VAL A 363 21.43 -8.48 -4.42
C VAL A 363 21.29 -7.47 -3.29
N MET A 364 22.41 -6.97 -2.80
CA MET A 364 22.46 -5.93 -1.78
C MET A 364 22.76 -4.58 -2.45
N VAL A 365 21.94 -3.58 -2.13
CA VAL A 365 22.02 -2.25 -2.74
C VAL A 365 22.20 -1.17 -1.68
N ASN A 366 23.22 -0.35 -1.86
CA ASN A 366 23.46 0.84 -1.06
C ASN A 366 22.76 2.06 -1.69
N GLY A 367 21.61 2.43 -1.15
CA GLY A 367 20.83 3.61 -1.54
C GLY A 367 21.08 4.84 -0.68
N GLU A 368 22.06 4.79 0.25
CA GLU A 368 22.41 5.94 1.09
C GLU A 368 22.75 7.17 0.25
N ASP A 369 22.30 8.34 0.68
CA ASP A 369 22.43 9.64 0.00
C ASP A 369 21.69 9.79 -1.34
N ILE A 370 20.95 8.76 -1.79
CA ILE A 370 20.17 8.79 -3.03
C ILE A 370 18.70 8.54 -2.74
N VAL A 371 18.37 7.43 -2.08
CA VAL A 371 17.00 6.99 -1.85
C VAL A 371 16.52 7.46 -0.48
N PRO A 372 15.47 8.28 -0.39
CA PRO A 372 14.86 8.66 0.89
C PRO A 372 14.31 7.45 1.65
N GLU A 373 14.29 7.53 2.98
CA GLU A 373 13.76 6.49 3.85
C GLU A 373 12.33 6.06 3.47
N THR A 374 11.46 7.01 3.11
CA THR A 374 10.07 6.76 2.71
C THR A 374 9.93 5.99 1.40
N MET A 375 10.97 5.97 0.55
CA MET A 375 10.97 5.31 -0.75
C MET A 375 11.72 3.98 -0.79
N THR A 376 12.37 3.58 0.32
CA THR A 376 13.17 2.36 0.41
C THR A 376 12.37 1.13 -0.06
N GLY A 377 11.14 0.96 0.43
CA GLY A 377 10.26 -0.15 0.05
C GLY A 377 9.85 -0.14 -1.43
N THR A 378 9.60 1.03 -2.00
CA THR A 378 9.25 1.16 -3.42
C THR A 378 10.42 0.80 -4.32
N ILE A 379 11.59 1.36 -4.06
CA ILE A 379 12.79 1.12 -4.87
C ILE A 379 13.24 -0.34 -4.76
N SER A 380 13.22 -0.94 -3.55
CA SER A 380 13.54 -2.37 -3.39
C SER A 380 12.58 -3.28 -4.15
N SER A 381 11.28 -2.96 -4.18
CA SER A 381 10.28 -3.71 -4.95
C SER A 381 10.50 -3.59 -6.46
N LEU A 382 10.88 -2.41 -6.96
CA LEU A 382 11.19 -2.21 -8.38
C LEU A 382 12.46 -2.97 -8.79
N ILE A 383 13.49 -2.97 -7.93
CA ILE A 383 14.71 -3.76 -8.18
C ILE A 383 14.37 -5.25 -8.18
N ALA A 384 13.53 -5.73 -7.25
CA ALA A 384 13.09 -7.12 -7.20
C ALA A 384 12.27 -7.53 -8.44
N GLY A 385 11.49 -6.62 -9.01
CA GLY A 385 10.72 -6.84 -10.23
C GLY A 385 11.58 -6.85 -11.52
N SER A 386 12.86 -6.53 -11.45
CA SER A 386 13.74 -6.53 -12.63
C SER A 386 14.06 -7.96 -13.11
N PRO A 387 13.99 -8.24 -14.43
CA PRO A 387 14.28 -9.57 -14.99
C PRO A 387 15.63 -10.16 -14.56
N LYS A 388 16.65 -9.32 -14.45
CA LYS A 388 18.01 -9.74 -14.05
C LYS A 388 18.10 -10.26 -12.61
N ASN A 389 17.10 -9.97 -11.79
CA ASN A 389 17.08 -10.29 -10.37
C ASN A 389 16.12 -11.45 -10.04
N ILE A 390 15.52 -12.11 -11.06
CA ILE A 390 14.62 -13.25 -10.87
C ILE A 390 15.33 -14.31 -10.03
N GLY A 391 14.61 -14.86 -9.06
CA GLY A 391 15.11 -15.94 -8.18
C GLY A 391 15.92 -15.43 -6.97
N LYS A 392 16.18 -14.13 -6.84
CA LYS A 392 17.05 -13.54 -5.79
C LYS A 392 16.27 -12.82 -4.69
N ILE A 393 16.92 -12.69 -3.54
CA ILE A 393 16.50 -11.78 -2.49
C ILE A 393 17.15 -10.43 -2.74
N ILE A 394 16.39 -9.36 -2.66
CA ILE A 394 16.88 -7.99 -2.78
C ILE A 394 16.89 -7.35 -1.40
N ILE A 395 18.00 -6.72 -1.04
CA ILE A 395 18.14 -5.96 0.20
C ILE A 395 18.65 -4.56 -0.14
N LEU A 396 17.81 -3.56 0.05
CA LEU A 396 18.17 -2.14 -0.12
C LEU A 396 18.32 -1.48 1.25
N ARG A 397 19.41 -0.74 1.45
CA ARG A 397 19.58 0.11 2.63
C ARG A 397 19.61 1.58 2.27
N THR A 398 19.14 2.42 3.18
CA THR A 398 19.15 3.89 3.07
C THR A 398 19.42 4.53 4.42
N LYS A 399 19.79 5.81 4.44
CA LYS A 399 19.84 6.58 5.68
C LYS A 399 18.43 6.78 6.23
N GLY A 400 18.24 6.49 7.51
CA GLY A 400 17.07 6.83 8.28
C GLY A 400 17.26 8.12 9.09
N GLU A 401 16.22 8.52 9.81
CA GLU A 401 16.29 9.62 10.77
C GLU A 401 17.10 9.22 12.01
N GLU A 402 17.54 10.21 12.81
CA GLU A 402 18.22 10.01 14.11
C GLU A 402 19.46 9.10 14.04
N ASN A 403 20.28 9.24 13.01
CA ASN A 403 21.50 8.44 12.80
C ASN A 403 21.24 6.92 12.69
N THR A 404 20.11 6.55 12.07
CA THR A 404 19.76 5.16 11.79
C THR A 404 19.97 4.79 10.32
N ILE A 405 20.01 3.47 10.05
CA ILE A 405 19.99 2.90 8.69
C ILE A 405 18.72 2.05 8.58
N LYS A 406 17.95 2.31 7.54
CA LYS A 406 16.76 1.52 7.20
C LYS A 406 17.08 0.52 6.10
N PHE A 407 16.63 -0.71 6.31
CA PHE A 407 16.70 -1.79 5.34
C PHE A 407 15.32 -2.16 4.84
N SER A 408 15.24 -2.53 3.57
CA SER A 408 14.05 -3.15 2.98
C SER A 408 14.47 -4.35 2.17
N SER A 409 13.87 -5.51 2.47
CA SER A 409 14.13 -6.77 1.77
C SER A 409 12.90 -7.22 0.99
N ARG A 410 13.10 -7.83 -0.17
CA ARG A 410 12.07 -8.36 -1.06
C ARG A 410 12.54 -9.65 -1.69
N LYS A 411 11.66 -10.65 -1.77
CA LYS A 411 11.85 -11.80 -2.68
C LYS A 411 11.44 -11.36 -4.08
N SER A 412 12.28 -11.62 -5.07
CA SER A 412 11.92 -11.42 -6.48
C SER A 412 11.01 -12.54 -6.99
N PHE A 413 10.47 -12.38 -8.20
CA PHE A 413 9.69 -13.45 -8.85
C PHE A 413 10.49 -14.77 -8.90
N SER A 414 9.81 -15.88 -8.69
CA SER A 414 10.41 -17.25 -8.66
C SER A 414 11.55 -17.45 -7.64
N CYS A 415 11.65 -16.59 -6.61
CA CYS A 415 12.61 -16.82 -5.54
C CYS A 415 12.20 -18.03 -4.70
N LYS A 416 12.97 -19.11 -4.81
CA LYS A 416 12.73 -20.39 -4.12
C LYS A 416 13.34 -20.45 -2.71
N SER A 417 13.96 -19.36 -2.25
CA SER A 417 14.58 -19.33 -0.92
C SER A 417 13.55 -19.55 0.18
N ASP A 418 13.81 -20.50 1.08
CA ASP A 418 12.99 -20.80 2.28
C ASP A 418 13.16 -19.74 3.38
N ILE A 419 14.06 -18.77 3.21
CA ILE A 419 14.32 -17.72 4.19
C ILE A 419 13.04 -16.89 4.39
N ASN A 420 12.54 -16.86 5.62
CA ASN A 420 11.48 -15.94 6.03
C ASN A 420 12.10 -14.56 6.29
N LEU A 421 11.83 -13.61 5.37
CA LEU A 421 12.41 -12.26 5.48
C LEU A 421 11.96 -11.52 6.74
N SER A 422 10.73 -11.75 7.21
CA SER A 422 10.23 -11.15 8.46
C SER A 422 11.07 -11.58 9.66
N GLU A 423 11.29 -12.88 9.80
CA GLU A 423 12.13 -13.43 10.88
C GLU A 423 13.58 -12.98 10.77
N LEU A 424 14.15 -12.99 9.56
CA LEU A 424 15.51 -12.56 9.30
C LEU A 424 15.72 -11.12 9.78
N MET A 425 14.86 -10.21 9.34
CA MET A 425 14.96 -8.79 9.66
C MET A 425 14.68 -8.52 11.15
N ARG A 426 13.68 -9.19 11.73
CA ARG A 426 13.36 -9.05 13.15
C ARG A 426 14.50 -9.55 14.04
N LYS A 427 14.94 -10.81 13.86
CA LYS A 427 16.02 -11.40 14.68
C LYS A 427 17.34 -10.62 14.53
N GLY A 428 17.65 -10.18 13.30
CA GLY A 428 18.83 -9.36 13.05
C GLY A 428 18.74 -7.99 13.73
N ALA A 429 17.62 -7.30 13.61
CA ALA A 429 17.44 -5.99 14.23
C ALA A 429 17.47 -6.08 15.77
N GLU A 430 16.75 -7.02 16.37
CA GLU A 430 16.75 -7.26 17.83
C GLU A 430 18.16 -7.52 18.38
N LYS A 431 18.99 -8.29 17.66
CA LYS A 431 20.39 -8.56 18.05
C LYS A 431 21.23 -7.30 18.17
N PHE A 432 20.89 -6.24 17.44
CA PHE A 432 21.62 -4.98 17.39
C PHE A 432 20.80 -3.80 17.94
N ASN A 433 19.86 -4.07 18.84
CA ASN A 433 19.00 -3.08 19.51
C ASN A 433 18.18 -2.21 18.52
N GLY A 434 17.85 -2.77 17.37
CA GLY A 434 17.00 -2.14 16.35
C GLY A 434 15.58 -2.71 16.35
N ILE A 435 14.81 -2.33 15.33
CA ILE A 435 13.43 -2.77 15.10
C ILE A 435 13.36 -3.39 13.71
N GLY A 436 12.72 -4.54 13.58
CA GLY A 436 12.54 -5.22 12.31
C GLY A 436 11.30 -6.10 12.28
N GLY A 437 10.82 -6.42 11.06
CA GLY A 437 9.65 -7.25 10.83
C GLY A 437 9.07 -7.07 9.44
N GLY A 438 7.88 -7.61 9.23
CA GLY A 438 7.17 -7.59 7.96
C GLY A 438 6.54 -8.94 7.64
N HIS A 439 6.57 -9.34 6.38
CA HIS A 439 6.04 -10.60 5.87
C HIS A 439 7.16 -11.51 5.35
N ASN A 440 6.84 -12.78 5.10
CA ASN A 440 7.80 -13.75 4.55
C ASN A 440 8.51 -13.26 3.28
N ALA A 441 7.81 -12.61 2.37
CA ALA A 441 8.35 -12.15 1.07
C ALA A 441 8.80 -10.68 1.06
N ALA A 442 8.46 -9.89 2.09
CA ALA A 442 8.72 -8.46 2.15
C ALA A 442 8.88 -8.00 3.61
N ALA A 443 10.06 -7.56 3.99
CA ALA A 443 10.34 -7.14 5.35
C ALA A 443 11.32 -5.96 5.41
N GLY A 444 11.45 -5.36 6.59
CA GLY A 444 12.37 -4.26 6.83
C GLY A 444 13.03 -4.34 8.18
N ALA A 445 14.11 -3.59 8.34
CA ALA A 445 14.78 -3.39 9.61
C ALA A 445 15.28 -1.95 9.73
N LYS A 446 15.39 -1.46 10.95
CA LYS A 446 15.97 -0.16 11.28
C LYS A 446 16.95 -0.36 12.43
N ILE A 447 18.20 -0.02 12.21
CA ILE A 447 19.28 -0.14 13.20
C ILE A 447 20.01 1.18 13.33
N THR A 448 20.78 1.38 14.40
CA THR A 448 21.67 2.53 14.54
C THR A 448 22.87 2.39 13.59
N LYS A 449 23.37 3.51 13.10
CA LYS A 449 24.45 3.54 12.08
C LYS A 449 25.77 2.89 12.58
N ASP A 450 26.08 2.98 13.87
CA ASP A 450 27.25 2.35 14.48
C ASP A 450 27.22 0.81 14.43
N LYS A 451 26.02 0.22 14.22
CA LYS A 451 25.81 -1.23 14.08
C LYS A 451 25.74 -1.71 12.63
N LEU A 452 26.00 -0.82 11.67
CA LEU A 452 25.85 -1.13 10.24
C LEU A 452 26.70 -2.33 9.81
N ASP A 453 28.00 -2.32 10.12
CA ASP A 453 28.92 -3.37 9.66
C ASP A 453 28.59 -4.73 10.27
N GLU A 454 28.22 -4.75 11.56
CA GLU A 454 27.80 -5.96 12.26
C GLU A 454 26.49 -6.53 11.67
N PHE A 455 25.55 -5.66 11.30
CA PHE A 455 24.30 -6.07 10.68
C PHE A 455 24.50 -6.55 9.23
N LEU A 456 25.37 -5.91 8.46
CA LEU A 456 25.74 -6.37 7.11
C LEU A 456 26.37 -7.75 7.16
N ASN A 457 27.26 -8.00 8.11
CA ASN A 457 27.87 -9.31 8.35
C ASN A 457 26.82 -10.38 8.71
N TYR A 458 25.85 -10.01 9.55
CA TYR A 458 24.72 -10.88 9.87
C TYR A 458 23.90 -11.26 8.63
N LEU A 459 23.60 -10.30 7.74
CA LEU A 459 22.88 -10.56 6.49
C LEU A 459 23.70 -11.43 5.54
N GLU A 460 25.01 -11.20 5.43
CA GLU A 460 25.90 -11.98 4.59
C GLU A 460 25.92 -13.45 5.00
N VAL A 461 26.03 -13.73 6.29
CA VAL A 461 26.03 -15.10 6.82
C VAL A 461 24.69 -15.81 6.61
N ASN A 462 23.56 -15.09 6.75
CA ASN A 462 22.24 -15.71 6.77
C ASN A 462 21.50 -15.69 5.41
N VAL A 463 22.00 -14.95 4.42
CA VAL A 463 21.36 -14.82 3.11
C VAL A 463 22.32 -15.16 1.97
N VAL A 464 23.54 -14.60 1.98
CA VAL A 464 24.48 -14.71 0.86
C VAL A 464 25.16 -16.08 0.84
N ASN A 465 25.52 -16.58 2.02
CA ASN A 465 26.26 -17.85 2.17
C ASN A 465 25.36 -19.07 2.38
N VAL A 466 24.05 -18.94 2.23
CA VAL A 466 23.12 -20.10 2.29
C VAL A 466 23.13 -20.78 0.92
N PRO A 467 23.56 -22.04 0.81
CA PRO A 467 23.47 -22.78 -0.45
C PRO A 467 22.02 -22.88 -0.93
N ASN A 468 21.80 -22.70 -2.23
CA ASN A 468 20.51 -23.07 -2.82
C ASN A 468 20.28 -24.56 -2.55
N THR A 469 19.35 -24.88 -1.70
CA THR A 469 18.82 -26.26 -1.60
C THR A 469 17.99 -26.50 -2.86
N ASN A 470 18.57 -27.29 -3.77
CA ASN A 470 17.91 -27.76 -4.99
C ASN A 470 16.66 -28.58 -4.70
#